data_6a64163a694f297b886479b3c7252f79
#
_entry.id   6a64163a694f297b886479b3c7252f79
#
_cell.length_a   1.000
_cell.length_b   1.000
_cell.length_c   1.000
_cell.angle_alpha   90.00
_cell.angle_beta   90.00
_cell.angle_gamma   90.00
#
_symmetry.space_group_name_H-M   'P 1'
#
loop_
_entity.id
_entity.type
_entity.pdbx_description
1 polymer ?
#
loop_
_entity_poly.entity_id
_entity_poly.type
_entity_poly.pdbx_seq_one_letter_code
_entity_poly.pdbx_strand_id
1 'polypeptide(L)'
;MSSVARPGLHQREPDAARSSTCPERGFEVSGPLNSVGAITMFIEDRQRAKSFYETAFDVEAVYEDDNAVAFKFENMVVNLLVTREAHDLIGPAVVAGQDVGSRFQLTIWVEDTDAVCEELVRRGVELLNGPMDRAWGLRTAAFADPDGHIWEVAAEIPS
;
A
#
# COMPACT_ATOMS: atom_id res chain seq x y z
N MET A 1 69.71 3.31 27.06
CA MET A 1 69.08 2.88 25.81
C MET A 1 67.75 2.24 26.14
N SER A 2 66.69 3.02 26.23
CA SER A 2 65.39 2.56 26.67
C SER A 2 64.42 2.53 25.50
N SER A 3 63.96 1.34 25.19
CA SER A 3 62.90 1.10 24.22
C SER A 3 61.54 1.32 24.88
N VAL A 4 60.76 2.29 24.38
CA VAL A 4 59.41 2.56 24.83
C VAL A 4 58.44 1.82 23.93
N ALA A 5 57.71 0.88 24.53
CA ALA A 5 56.60 0.15 23.87
C ALA A 5 55.37 1.07 23.71
N ARG A 6 54.80 1.07 22.53
CA ARG A 6 53.53 1.75 22.26
C ARG A 6 52.35 0.88 22.71
N PRO A 7 51.33 1.39 23.38
CA PRO A 7 50.11 0.64 23.67
C PRO A 7 49.21 0.48 22.44
N GLY A 8 48.72 -0.73 22.27
CA GLY A 8 47.86 -1.12 21.18
C GLY A 8 46.51 -0.37 21.15
N LEU A 9 46.14 0.06 19.97
CA LEU A 9 44.78 0.54 19.64
C LEU A 9 43.81 -0.63 19.72
N HIS A 10 42.94 -0.58 20.70
CA HIS A 10 41.72 -1.39 20.68
C HIS A 10 40.85 -0.92 19.53
N GLN A 11 40.76 -1.69 18.47
CA GLN A 11 39.73 -1.57 17.46
C GLN A 11 38.41 -1.97 18.11
N ARG A 12 37.52 -1.00 18.30
CA ARG A 12 36.11 -1.26 18.57
C ARG A 12 35.49 -1.73 17.26
N GLU A 13 35.07 -2.97 17.24
CA GLU A 13 34.16 -3.45 16.19
C GLU A 13 32.88 -2.59 16.20
N PRO A 14 32.36 -2.16 15.03
CA PRO A 14 31.07 -1.49 14.99
C PRO A 14 29.97 -2.51 15.30
N ASP A 15 29.19 -2.17 16.29
CA ASP A 15 27.98 -2.88 16.70
C ASP A 15 27.11 -3.14 15.46
N ALA A 16 26.79 -4.41 15.25
CA ALA A 16 25.99 -4.84 14.11
C ALA A 16 24.60 -4.18 14.19
N ALA A 17 24.37 -3.19 13.34
CA ALA A 17 23.07 -2.65 13.10
C ALA A 17 22.13 -3.82 12.75
N ARG A 18 21.09 -4.00 13.54
CA ARG A 18 20.02 -4.94 13.28
C ARG A 18 19.37 -4.57 11.94
N SER A 19 19.74 -5.30 10.92
CA SER A 19 19.06 -5.31 9.63
C SER A 19 17.63 -5.80 9.87
N SER A 20 16.67 -4.90 9.76
CA SER A 20 15.28 -5.29 9.53
C SER A 20 15.21 -5.83 8.11
N THR A 21 15.41 -7.13 7.98
CA THR A 21 15.27 -7.82 6.71
C THR A 21 13.80 -7.88 6.34
N CYS A 22 13.41 -6.99 5.46
CA CYS A 22 12.33 -7.27 4.52
C CYS A 22 12.68 -8.59 3.81
N PRO A 23 11.74 -9.55 3.63
CA PRO A 23 12.09 -10.84 3.03
C PRO A 23 12.68 -10.60 1.65
N GLU A 24 13.96 -10.97 1.49
CA GLU A 24 14.65 -10.97 0.22
C GLU A 24 13.96 -11.95 -0.74
N ARG A 25 12.99 -11.48 -1.48
CA ARG A 25 12.70 -12.06 -2.77
C ARG A 25 13.53 -11.27 -3.77
N GLY A 26 14.54 -11.93 -4.33
CA GLY A 26 15.37 -11.36 -5.35
C GLY A 26 14.51 -10.84 -6.51
N PHE A 27 14.24 -9.56 -6.52
CA PHE A 27 13.86 -8.84 -7.71
C PHE A 27 15.17 -8.52 -8.43
N GLU A 28 15.53 -9.34 -9.40
CA GLU A 28 16.48 -8.88 -10.41
C GLU A 28 15.80 -7.73 -11.16
N VAL A 29 16.21 -6.50 -10.87
CA VAL A 29 15.82 -5.33 -11.66
C VAL A 29 16.62 -5.38 -12.96
N SER A 30 16.24 -6.29 -13.84
CA SER A 30 16.76 -6.37 -15.21
C SER A 30 15.62 -6.13 -16.20
N GLY A 31 15.27 -4.86 -16.43
CA GLY A 31 14.21 -4.51 -17.37
C GLY A 31 13.90 -3.03 -17.41
N PRO A 32 13.10 -2.57 -18.38
CA PRO A 32 12.64 -1.19 -18.42
C PRO A 32 11.82 -0.85 -17.16
N LEU A 33 11.89 0.42 -16.70
CA LEU A 33 11.14 0.93 -15.56
C LEU A 33 9.65 1.10 -15.89
N ASN A 34 8.96 0.00 -16.20
CA ASN A 34 7.57 -0.03 -16.66
C ASN A 34 6.68 -1.03 -15.89
N SER A 35 7.15 -1.53 -14.75
CA SER A 35 6.38 -2.43 -13.89
C SER A 35 6.26 -1.85 -12.49
N VAL A 36 5.02 -1.66 -12.03
CA VAL A 36 4.72 -1.23 -10.67
C VAL A 36 4.45 -2.47 -9.82
N GLY A 37 5.35 -2.77 -8.89
CA GLY A 37 5.24 -3.95 -8.01
C GLY A 37 4.50 -3.69 -6.71
N ALA A 38 4.49 -2.45 -6.25
CA ALA A 38 3.80 -2.06 -5.01
C ALA A 38 3.32 -0.61 -5.06
N ILE A 39 2.26 -0.34 -4.32
CA ILE A 39 1.83 1.01 -3.96
C ILE A 39 1.87 1.14 -2.44
N THR A 40 2.46 2.23 -1.94
CA THR A 40 2.37 2.60 -0.52
C THR A 40 1.34 3.70 -0.35
N MET A 41 0.34 3.44 0.46
CA MET A 41 -0.69 4.40 0.84
C MET A 41 -0.51 4.78 2.30
N PHE A 42 -0.54 6.08 2.57
CA PHE A 42 -0.35 6.61 3.91
C PHE A 42 -1.67 6.67 4.66
N ILE A 43 -1.67 6.11 5.87
CA ILE A 43 -2.87 5.92 6.70
C ILE A 43 -2.67 6.53 8.09
N GLU A 44 -3.76 6.88 8.77
CA GLU A 44 -3.71 7.42 10.12
C GLU A 44 -3.76 6.31 11.18
N ASP A 45 -4.64 5.32 10.99
CA ASP A 45 -4.85 4.21 11.91
C ASP A 45 -4.68 2.87 11.20
N ARG A 46 -3.59 2.16 11.55
CA ARG A 46 -3.25 0.87 10.93
C ARG A 46 -4.32 -0.19 11.15
N GLN A 47 -4.88 -0.27 12.36
CA GLN A 47 -5.85 -1.32 12.68
C GLN A 47 -7.18 -1.08 11.95
N ARG A 48 -7.62 0.17 11.86
CA ARG A 48 -8.82 0.55 11.12
C ARG A 48 -8.65 0.27 9.63
N ALA A 49 -7.52 0.66 9.07
CA ALA A 49 -7.20 0.39 7.67
C ALA A 49 -7.13 -1.11 7.40
N LYS A 50 -6.41 -1.89 8.22
CA LYS A 50 -6.32 -3.35 8.10
C LYS A 50 -7.71 -4.00 8.05
N SER A 51 -8.56 -3.69 9.03
CA SER A 51 -9.91 -4.26 9.11
C SER A 51 -10.75 -3.94 7.87
N PHE A 52 -10.61 -2.74 7.32
CA PHE A 52 -11.31 -2.39 6.09
C PHE A 52 -10.84 -3.24 4.90
N TYR A 53 -9.52 -3.37 4.69
CA TYR A 53 -8.98 -4.13 3.55
C TYR A 53 -9.31 -5.62 3.65
N GLU A 54 -9.19 -6.21 4.83
CA GLU A 54 -9.58 -7.60 5.06
C GLU A 54 -11.07 -7.83 4.77
N THR A 55 -11.93 -6.90 5.17
CA THR A 55 -13.38 -7.03 5.00
C THR A 55 -13.83 -6.71 3.57
N ALA A 56 -13.37 -5.60 3.00
CA ALA A 56 -13.83 -5.12 1.69
C ALA A 56 -13.32 -6.00 0.55
N PHE A 57 -12.04 -6.39 0.61
CA PHE A 57 -11.37 -7.10 -0.48
C PHE A 57 -11.24 -8.61 -0.25
N ASP A 58 -11.58 -9.10 0.94
CA ASP A 58 -11.43 -10.51 1.33
C ASP A 58 -9.98 -11.01 1.13
N VAL A 59 -9.02 -10.19 1.57
CA VAL A 59 -7.59 -10.46 1.48
C VAL A 59 -6.99 -10.59 2.87
N GLU A 60 -5.96 -11.43 3.00
CA GLU A 60 -5.18 -11.55 4.23
C GLU A 60 -3.90 -10.72 4.16
N ALA A 61 -3.49 -10.16 5.30
CA ALA A 61 -2.21 -9.45 5.39
C ALA A 61 -1.05 -10.44 5.18
N VAL A 62 -0.14 -10.09 4.28
CA VAL A 62 1.10 -10.85 4.02
C VAL A 62 2.28 -10.33 4.83
N TYR A 63 2.15 -9.15 5.39
CA TYR A 63 3.11 -8.54 6.31
C TYR A 63 2.38 -7.59 7.25
N GLU A 64 2.83 -7.52 8.50
CA GLU A 64 2.32 -6.60 9.51
C GLU A 64 3.41 -6.31 10.55
N ASP A 65 3.52 -5.05 10.94
CA ASP A 65 4.27 -4.58 12.10
C ASP A 65 3.52 -3.44 12.82
N ASP A 66 4.19 -2.72 13.72
CA ASP A 66 3.55 -1.65 14.49
C ASP A 66 3.11 -0.45 13.63
N ASN A 67 3.72 -0.26 12.45
CA ASN A 67 3.57 0.92 11.61
C ASN A 67 2.96 0.63 10.24
N ALA A 68 2.99 -0.62 9.80
CA ALA A 68 2.58 -0.99 8.45
C ALA A 68 1.78 -2.30 8.41
N VAL A 69 0.99 -2.44 7.37
CA VAL A 69 0.38 -3.70 6.97
C VAL A 69 0.37 -3.78 5.45
N ALA A 70 0.69 -4.94 4.90
CA ALA A 70 0.73 -5.14 3.46
C ALA A 70 -0.18 -6.28 3.02
N PHE A 71 -0.84 -6.09 1.89
CA PHE A 71 -1.71 -7.05 1.24
C PHE A 71 -1.19 -7.40 -0.13
N LYS A 72 -1.23 -8.67 -0.50
CA LYS A 72 -0.88 -9.13 -1.83
C LYS A 72 -2.12 -9.19 -2.70
N PHE A 73 -2.20 -8.31 -3.68
CA PHE A 73 -3.11 -8.42 -4.80
C PHE A 73 -2.45 -9.25 -5.92
N GLU A 74 -3.21 -9.69 -6.91
CA GLU A 74 -2.71 -10.55 -7.97
C GLU A 74 -1.45 -9.97 -8.65
N ASN A 75 -1.48 -8.69 -8.98
CA ASN A 75 -0.47 -8.01 -9.79
C ASN A 75 0.43 -7.04 -9.02
N MET A 76 0.12 -6.73 -7.75
CA MET A 76 0.91 -5.79 -6.96
C MET A 76 0.75 -6.02 -5.46
N VAL A 77 1.59 -5.38 -4.69
CA VAL A 77 1.45 -5.27 -3.23
C VAL A 77 0.83 -3.91 -2.89
N VAL A 78 -0.20 -3.93 -2.06
CA VAL A 78 -0.74 -2.72 -1.40
C VAL A 78 -0.15 -2.65 -0.01
N ASN A 79 0.70 -1.68 0.24
CA ASN A 79 1.33 -1.42 1.52
C ASN A 79 0.66 -0.21 2.18
N LEU A 80 0.15 -0.38 3.38
CA LEU A 80 -0.45 0.68 4.18
C LEU A 80 0.55 1.06 5.27
N LEU A 81 1.02 2.30 5.26
CA LEU A 81 2.03 2.81 6.20
C LEU A 81 1.46 3.99 6.97
N VAL A 82 1.62 4.00 8.29
CA VAL A 82 1.17 5.14 9.10
C VAL A 82 1.91 6.42 8.70
N THR A 83 1.17 7.51 8.59
CA THR A 83 1.63 8.81 8.07
C THR A 83 2.88 9.34 8.79
N ARG A 84 3.04 9.07 10.10
CA ARG A 84 4.21 9.50 10.87
C ARG A 84 5.54 8.91 10.36
N GLU A 85 5.51 7.77 9.70
CA GLU A 85 6.70 7.10 9.14
C GLU A 85 6.99 7.53 7.69
N ALA A 86 6.09 8.31 7.08
CA ALA A 86 6.19 8.68 5.67
C ALA A 86 7.46 9.47 5.35
N HIS A 87 7.94 10.31 6.29
CA HIS A 87 9.12 11.15 6.08
C HIS A 87 10.37 10.34 5.72
N ASP A 88 10.53 9.16 6.30
CA ASP A 88 11.67 8.29 6.02
C ASP A 88 11.67 7.74 4.58
N LEU A 89 10.50 7.68 3.96
CA LEU A 89 10.34 7.20 2.59
C LEU A 89 10.32 8.32 1.55
N ILE A 90 9.60 9.40 1.81
CA ILE A 90 9.30 10.42 0.80
C ILE A 90 9.87 11.80 1.15
N GLY A 91 10.51 11.97 2.32
CA GLY A 91 11.10 13.24 2.70
C GLY A 91 12.06 13.80 1.61
N PRO A 92 12.06 15.11 1.34
CA PRO A 92 11.38 16.19 2.06
C PRO A 92 9.90 16.43 1.63
N ALA A 93 9.31 15.57 0.76
CA ALA A 93 7.89 15.66 0.46
C ALA A 93 7.05 15.36 1.71
N VAL A 94 5.81 15.83 1.72
CA VAL A 94 4.87 15.65 2.83
C VAL A 94 3.63 14.91 2.36
N VAL A 95 3.01 14.18 3.27
CA VAL A 95 1.70 13.56 3.02
C VAL A 95 0.63 14.64 3.11
N ALA A 96 -0.27 14.67 2.11
CA ALA A 96 -1.44 15.55 2.15
C ALA A 96 -2.43 15.07 3.22
N GLY A 97 -3.07 16.02 3.93
CA GLY A 97 -4.15 15.69 4.85
C GLY A 97 -5.39 15.15 4.12
N GLN A 98 -6.28 14.47 4.84
CA GLN A 98 -7.50 13.89 4.28
C GLN A 98 -8.46 14.95 3.69
N ASP A 99 -8.40 16.18 4.18
CA ASP A 99 -9.19 17.33 3.72
C ASP A 99 -8.78 17.85 2.34
N VAL A 100 -7.62 17.45 1.83
CA VAL A 100 -7.11 17.88 0.51
C VAL A 100 -7.76 17.12 -0.66
N GLY A 101 -8.41 16.00 -0.38
CA GLY A 101 -9.01 15.13 -1.39
C GLY A 101 -8.02 14.16 -2.04
N SER A 102 -8.51 13.35 -2.97
CA SER A 102 -7.72 12.34 -3.67
C SER A 102 -7.20 12.84 -5.01
N ARG A 103 -5.95 12.47 -5.34
CA ARG A 103 -5.32 12.78 -6.63
C ARG A 103 -5.15 11.55 -7.52
N PHE A 104 -5.54 10.37 -7.03
CA PHE A 104 -5.47 9.13 -7.79
C PHE A 104 -6.64 8.23 -7.43
N GLN A 105 -6.85 7.25 -8.25
CA GLN A 105 -7.82 6.19 -8.08
C GLN A 105 -7.17 4.88 -8.52
N LEU A 106 -7.47 3.81 -7.81
CA LEU A 106 -7.09 2.45 -8.19
C LEU A 106 -8.30 1.74 -8.74
N THR A 107 -8.17 1.10 -9.90
CA THR A 107 -9.28 0.38 -10.55
C THR A 107 -9.01 -1.12 -10.48
N ILE A 108 -10.03 -1.85 -10.03
CA ILE A 108 -10.09 -3.31 -10.09
C ILE A 108 -11.03 -3.69 -11.24
N TRP A 109 -10.48 -4.44 -12.19
CA TRP A 109 -11.28 -5.01 -13.26
C TRP A 109 -12.03 -6.22 -12.74
N VAL A 110 -13.34 -6.23 -12.96
CA VAL A 110 -14.25 -7.29 -12.55
C VAL A 110 -15.10 -7.77 -13.73
N GLU A 111 -15.72 -8.93 -13.61
CA GLU A 111 -16.62 -9.45 -14.63
C GLU A 111 -18.02 -8.83 -14.55
N ASP A 112 -18.49 -8.55 -13.32
CA ASP A 112 -19.83 -8.01 -13.05
C ASP A 112 -19.75 -6.95 -11.95
N THR A 113 -19.84 -5.69 -12.35
CA THR A 113 -19.79 -4.54 -11.42
C THR A 113 -20.95 -4.54 -10.44
N ASP A 114 -22.17 -4.90 -10.86
CA ASP A 114 -23.36 -4.89 -9.99
C ASP A 114 -23.21 -5.94 -8.88
N ALA A 115 -22.84 -7.16 -9.23
CA ALA A 115 -22.64 -8.23 -8.26
C ALA A 115 -21.53 -7.89 -7.24
N VAL A 116 -20.43 -7.30 -7.69
CA VAL A 116 -19.36 -6.85 -6.79
C VAL A 116 -19.83 -5.69 -5.90
N CYS A 117 -20.61 -4.75 -6.41
CA CYS A 117 -21.17 -3.67 -5.60
C CYS A 117 -22.13 -4.19 -4.51
N GLU A 118 -23.00 -5.13 -4.85
CA GLU A 118 -23.88 -5.79 -3.87
C GLU A 118 -23.07 -6.46 -2.75
N GLU A 119 -22.01 -7.15 -3.11
CA GLU A 119 -21.10 -7.79 -2.15
C GLU A 119 -20.36 -6.78 -1.28
N LEU A 120 -19.83 -5.69 -1.85
CA LEU A 120 -19.18 -4.63 -1.10
C LEU A 120 -20.14 -3.99 -0.08
N VAL A 121 -21.37 -3.68 -0.50
CA VAL A 121 -22.41 -3.14 0.40
C VAL A 121 -22.75 -4.15 1.50
N ARG A 122 -22.84 -5.43 1.17
CA ARG A 122 -23.07 -6.49 2.18
C ARG A 122 -21.94 -6.58 3.20
N ARG A 123 -20.71 -6.28 2.79
CA ARG A 123 -19.51 -6.18 3.67
C ARG A 123 -19.43 -4.85 4.43
N GLY A 124 -20.38 -3.95 4.25
CA GLY A 124 -20.46 -2.66 4.95
C GLY A 124 -19.68 -1.53 4.27
N VAL A 125 -19.27 -1.71 3.01
CA VAL A 125 -18.62 -0.65 2.24
C VAL A 125 -19.67 0.31 1.70
N GLU A 126 -19.48 1.60 1.92
CA GLU A 126 -20.33 2.66 1.35
C GLU A 126 -19.79 3.07 -0.03
N LEU A 127 -20.66 3.03 -1.04
CA LEU A 127 -20.29 3.47 -2.38
C LEU A 127 -20.35 4.99 -2.47
N LEU A 128 -19.34 5.59 -3.07
CA LEU A 128 -19.32 7.03 -3.40
C LEU A 128 -20.26 7.33 -4.58
N ASN A 129 -20.28 6.42 -5.57
CA ASN A 129 -21.15 6.48 -6.73
C ASN A 129 -21.25 5.12 -7.42
N GLY A 130 -22.21 4.99 -8.32
CA GLY A 130 -22.44 3.77 -9.10
C GLY A 130 -23.24 2.70 -8.35
N PRO A 131 -23.39 1.48 -8.94
CA PRO A 131 -22.92 1.11 -10.28
C PRO A 131 -23.66 1.92 -11.36
N MET A 132 -22.93 2.39 -12.37
CA MET A 132 -23.50 3.15 -13.48
C MET A 132 -22.69 2.98 -14.76
N ASP A 133 -23.38 3.12 -15.90
CA ASP A 133 -22.75 3.07 -17.21
C ASP A 133 -22.05 4.41 -17.51
N ARG A 134 -20.84 4.30 -18.00
CA ARG A 134 -20.03 5.44 -18.40
C ARG A 134 -20.02 5.60 -19.92
N ALA A 135 -19.93 6.83 -20.40
CA ALA A 135 -19.95 7.15 -21.82
C ALA A 135 -18.82 6.48 -22.63
N TRP A 136 -17.79 6.01 -21.96
CA TRP A 136 -16.65 5.32 -22.57
C TRP A 136 -16.75 3.79 -22.55
N GLY A 137 -17.96 3.23 -22.33
CA GLY A 137 -18.22 1.79 -22.48
C GLY A 137 -17.92 0.94 -21.26
N LEU A 138 -17.76 1.53 -20.10
CA LEU A 138 -17.57 0.81 -18.84
C LEU A 138 -18.75 1.00 -17.89
N ARG A 139 -19.05 -0.04 -17.13
CA ARG A 139 -19.92 0.04 -15.96
C ARG A 139 -19.06 0.09 -14.72
N THR A 140 -19.15 1.15 -13.93
CA THR A 140 -18.25 1.40 -12.81
C THR A 140 -18.98 1.81 -11.54
N ALA A 141 -18.31 1.57 -10.41
CA ALA A 141 -18.66 2.13 -9.11
C ALA A 141 -17.38 2.49 -8.33
N ALA A 142 -17.46 3.51 -7.50
CA ALA A 142 -16.34 3.94 -6.68
C ALA A 142 -16.68 3.89 -5.20
N PHE A 143 -15.66 3.65 -4.38
CA PHE A 143 -15.72 3.70 -2.92
C PHE A 143 -14.39 4.22 -2.38
N ALA A 144 -14.38 4.62 -1.10
CA ALA A 144 -13.17 5.07 -0.43
C ALA A 144 -12.80 4.13 0.72
N ASP A 145 -11.51 3.99 0.97
CA ASP A 145 -11.05 3.40 2.23
C ASP A 145 -11.17 4.41 3.40
N PRO A 146 -10.94 4.02 4.66
CA PRO A 146 -11.09 4.91 5.81
C PRO A 146 -10.20 6.16 5.79
N ASP A 147 -9.14 6.17 5.00
CA ASP A 147 -8.19 7.28 4.87
C ASP A 147 -8.46 8.14 3.62
N GLY A 148 -9.50 7.81 2.84
CA GLY A 148 -9.93 8.57 1.68
C GLY A 148 -9.24 8.18 0.37
N HIS A 149 -8.55 7.05 0.32
CA HIS A 149 -8.01 6.53 -0.93
C HIS A 149 -9.14 5.94 -1.77
N ILE A 150 -9.20 6.36 -3.04
CA ILE A 150 -10.31 6.01 -3.93
C ILE A 150 -10.02 4.71 -4.67
N TRP A 151 -11.00 3.82 -4.62
CA TRP A 151 -11.06 2.58 -5.36
C TRP A 151 -12.24 2.58 -6.33
N GLU A 152 -12.05 1.98 -7.46
CA GLU A 152 -13.09 1.74 -8.46
C GLU A 152 -13.15 0.25 -8.79
N VAL A 153 -14.35 -0.26 -8.98
CA VAL A 153 -14.60 -1.52 -9.67
C VAL A 153 -15.19 -1.23 -11.04
N ALA A 154 -14.71 -1.90 -12.08
CA ALA A 154 -15.08 -1.63 -13.46
C ALA A 154 -15.20 -2.90 -14.29
N ALA A 155 -16.23 -2.98 -15.11
CA ALA A 155 -16.44 -4.02 -16.14
C ALA A 155 -16.77 -3.38 -17.48
N GLU A 156 -16.46 -4.07 -18.58
CA GLU A 156 -16.93 -3.68 -19.89
C GLU A 156 -18.45 -3.87 -20.00
N ILE A 157 -19.15 -2.92 -20.64
CA ILE A 157 -20.57 -3.08 -20.96
C ILE A 157 -20.66 -4.02 -22.15
N PRO A 158 -21.41 -5.14 -22.06
CA PRO A 158 -21.62 -6.03 -23.19
C PRO A 158 -22.21 -5.26 -24.38
N SER A 159 -21.64 -5.46 -25.58
CA SER A 159 -22.10 -4.86 -26.83
C SER A 159 -23.42 -5.45 -27.30
#